data_fcc4a2f7602cdb0dc38021f7f88d3ba2
#
_entry.id   fcc4a2f7602cdb0dc38021f7f88d3ba2
#
_cell.length_a   1.000
_cell.length_b   1.000
_cell.length_c   1.000
_cell.angle_alpha   90.00
_cell.angle_beta   90.00
_cell.angle_gamma   90.00
#
_symmetry.space_group_name_H-M   'P 1'
#
loop_
_entity.id
_entity.type
_entity.pdbx_description
1 polymer ?
#
loop_
_entity_poly.entity_id
_entity_poly.type
_entity_poly.pdbx_seq_one_letter_code
_entity_poly.pdbx_strand_id
1 'polypeptide(L)'
;MFSRAVYALTPLFGRLTVTSEIKLRLPAGTIFVANHDSMADPAVVMTALRRFELEPVVMATAGLWRVPLLGKALTREGHIPVHRRSARAALALDAAAEALAGGRHVLLYGEGGLPRRKDAGVSAPEPFRTGLARLARATGSLVVPVGHAGARRIASGSAAKQLAGTLTAPVRRPHCHVHLGAPLRLPTETESGTTAARLAVTTAWRTAVRAVGEHPR
;
A
#
# COMPACT_ATOMS: atom_id res chain seq x y z
N MET A 1 16.15 -9.74 0.11
CA MET A 1 15.84 -11.12 0.57
C MET A 1 14.43 -11.19 1.16
N PHE A 2 14.01 -10.27 2.04
CA PHE A 2 12.67 -10.24 2.62
C PHE A 2 11.57 -10.06 1.56
N SER A 3 11.67 -9.04 0.71
CA SER A 3 10.71 -8.82 -0.38
C SER A 3 10.60 -10.02 -1.32
N ARG A 4 11.71 -10.71 -1.61
CA ARG A 4 11.68 -11.93 -2.42
C ARG A 4 10.89 -13.06 -1.75
N ALA A 5 11.04 -13.22 -0.43
CA ALA A 5 10.25 -14.20 0.33
C ALA A 5 8.75 -13.81 0.31
N VAL A 6 8.43 -12.53 0.48
CA VAL A 6 7.05 -12.03 0.36
C VAL A 6 6.47 -12.37 -1.01
N TYR A 7 7.19 -12.10 -2.10
CA TYR A 7 6.72 -12.40 -3.45
C TYR A 7 6.50 -13.89 -3.70
N ALA A 8 7.40 -14.73 -3.18
CA ALA A 8 7.31 -16.18 -3.34
C ALA A 8 6.17 -16.80 -2.51
N LEU A 9 5.93 -16.28 -1.31
CA LEU A 9 4.98 -16.85 -0.36
C LEU A 9 3.55 -16.32 -0.56
N THR A 10 3.36 -15.06 -0.97
CA THR A 10 2.02 -14.46 -1.11
C THR A 10 1.06 -15.32 -1.97
N PRO A 11 1.46 -15.93 -3.10
CA PRO A 11 0.58 -16.78 -3.90
C PRO A 11 0.08 -18.03 -3.18
N LEU A 12 0.75 -18.47 -2.12
CA LEU A 12 0.30 -19.59 -1.30
C LEU A 12 -0.92 -19.22 -0.44
N PHE A 13 -1.02 -17.94 -0.03
CA PHE A 13 -2.07 -17.45 0.86
C PHE A 13 -3.30 -16.92 0.13
N GLY A 14 -3.29 -16.86 -1.20
CA GLY A 14 -4.43 -16.36 -1.96
C GLY A 14 -4.21 -16.43 -3.47
N ARG A 15 -5.31 -16.25 -4.21
CA ARG A 15 -5.27 -16.09 -5.66
C ARG A 15 -5.21 -14.60 -5.97
N LEU A 16 -4.06 -14.12 -6.43
CA LEU A 16 -3.85 -12.71 -6.79
C LEU A 16 -4.11 -12.51 -8.29
N THR A 17 -4.98 -11.55 -8.60
CA THR A 17 -5.16 -11.01 -9.96
C THR A 17 -4.79 -9.53 -9.97
N VAL A 18 -4.32 -9.02 -11.11
CA VAL A 18 -3.87 -7.64 -11.23
C VAL A 18 -4.36 -7.07 -12.55
N THR A 19 -4.85 -5.82 -12.50
CA THR A 19 -5.17 -5.02 -13.68
C THR A 19 -4.45 -3.67 -13.60
N SER A 20 -4.19 -3.03 -14.73
CA SER A 20 -3.45 -1.77 -14.79
C SER A 20 -3.95 -0.87 -15.91
N GLU A 21 -4.04 0.42 -15.62
CA GLU A 21 -4.25 1.51 -16.59
C GLU A 21 -2.92 2.16 -17.01
N ILE A 22 -1.79 1.68 -16.50
CA ILE A 22 -0.47 2.19 -16.86
C ILE A 22 -0.13 1.73 -18.28
N LYS A 23 -0.08 2.68 -19.20
CA LYS A 23 0.18 2.41 -20.63
C LYS A 23 1.63 2.63 -21.05
N LEU A 24 2.38 3.39 -20.27
CA LEU A 24 3.77 3.76 -20.56
C LEU A 24 4.67 3.38 -19.38
N ARG A 25 5.97 3.26 -19.66
CA ARG A 25 6.96 3.06 -18.59
C ARG A 25 6.91 4.25 -17.62
N LEU A 26 6.79 3.95 -16.34
CA LEU A 26 6.80 4.97 -15.29
C LEU A 26 8.19 5.60 -15.17
N PRO A 27 8.27 6.92 -14.94
CA PRO A 27 9.53 7.56 -14.62
C PRO A 27 10.07 7.04 -13.28
N ALA A 28 11.38 7.04 -13.13
CA ALA A 28 12.04 6.82 -11.86
C ALA A 28 11.48 7.81 -10.81
N GLY A 29 11.45 7.42 -9.54
CA GLY A 29 10.94 8.28 -8.48
C GLY A 29 9.41 8.45 -8.49
N THR A 30 8.65 7.44 -8.89
CA THR A 30 7.18 7.44 -8.83
C THR A 30 6.66 7.06 -7.44
N ILE A 31 5.60 7.70 -6.97
CA ILE A 31 4.89 7.39 -5.73
C ILE A 31 3.71 6.48 -6.03
N PHE A 32 3.62 5.34 -5.36
CA PHE A 32 2.44 4.48 -5.32
C PHE A 32 1.66 4.77 -4.04
N VAL A 33 0.38 5.04 -4.16
CA VAL A 33 -0.51 5.26 -3.00
C VAL A 33 -1.63 4.25 -3.01
N ALA A 34 -1.78 3.51 -1.91
CA ALA A 34 -2.79 2.45 -1.78
C ALA A 34 -3.78 2.75 -0.64
N ASN A 35 -4.97 2.11 -0.71
CA ASN A 35 -5.86 1.96 0.44
C ASN A 35 -5.27 0.95 1.43
N HIS A 36 -5.73 0.98 2.71
CA HIS A 36 -5.18 0.11 3.76
C HIS A 36 -6.28 -0.43 4.66
N ASP A 37 -6.56 -1.72 4.58
CA ASP A 37 -7.63 -2.34 5.36
C ASP A 37 -7.23 -3.68 6.02
N SER A 38 -6.00 -4.18 5.76
CA SER A 38 -5.50 -5.45 6.28
C SER A 38 -3.98 -5.42 6.53
N MET A 39 -3.51 -6.18 7.50
CA MET A 39 -2.07 -6.43 7.69
C MET A 39 -1.43 -7.17 6.51
N ALA A 40 -2.21 -7.84 5.68
CA ALA A 40 -1.73 -8.54 4.48
C ALA A 40 -1.55 -7.62 3.26
N ASP A 41 -2.07 -6.38 3.30
CA ASP A 41 -2.02 -5.46 2.14
C ASP A 41 -0.62 -5.24 1.59
N PRO A 42 0.42 -4.99 2.43
CA PRO A 42 1.76 -4.78 1.89
C PRO A 42 2.27 -5.96 1.07
N ALA A 43 2.00 -7.18 1.53
CA ALA A 43 2.40 -8.38 0.81
C ALA A 43 1.67 -8.52 -0.52
N VAL A 44 0.35 -8.29 -0.53
CA VAL A 44 -0.49 -8.36 -1.72
C VAL A 44 -0.10 -7.29 -2.75
N VAL A 45 0.01 -6.02 -2.32
CA VAL A 45 0.34 -4.89 -3.20
C VAL A 45 1.76 -4.99 -3.75
N MET A 46 2.76 -5.30 -2.91
CA MET A 46 4.14 -5.48 -3.36
C MET A 46 4.26 -6.63 -4.36
N THR A 47 3.57 -7.75 -4.12
CA THR A 47 3.55 -8.88 -5.06
C THR A 47 2.89 -8.52 -6.39
N ALA A 48 1.85 -7.69 -6.37
CA ALA A 48 1.23 -7.18 -7.58
C ALA A 48 2.17 -6.26 -8.37
N LEU A 49 2.82 -5.30 -7.70
CA LEU A 49 3.78 -4.38 -8.33
C LEU A 49 4.97 -5.11 -8.94
N ARG A 50 5.44 -6.18 -8.27
CA ARG A 50 6.54 -7.02 -8.79
C ARG A 50 6.24 -7.66 -10.16
N ARG A 51 4.97 -7.90 -10.50
CA ARG A 51 4.59 -8.41 -11.83
C ARG A 51 4.86 -7.41 -12.96
N PHE A 52 5.04 -6.14 -12.61
CA PHE A 52 5.41 -5.05 -13.51
C PHE A 52 6.88 -4.63 -13.33
N GLU A 53 7.69 -5.47 -12.69
CA GLU A 53 9.11 -5.21 -12.36
C GLU A 53 9.29 -3.97 -11.45
N LEU A 54 8.26 -3.60 -10.70
CA LEU A 54 8.26 -2.46 -9.79
C LEU A 54 8.55 -2.94 -8.36
N GLU A 55 9.62 -2.44 -7.77
CA GLU A 55 10.08 -2.76 -6.41
C GLU A 55 10.20 -1.48 -5.56
N PRO A 56 9.08 -0.93 -5.08
CA PRO A 56 9.12 0.30 -4.28
C PRO A 56 9.66 0.06 -2.87
N VAL A 57 10.27 1.07 -2.29
CA VAL A 57 10.45 1.15 -0.84
C VAL A 57 9.10 1.46 -0.19
N VAL A 58 8.80 0.79 0.92
CA VAL A 58 7.52 0.93 1.61
C VAL A 58 7.69 1.83 2.83
N MET A 59 6.82 2.82 2.98
CA MET A 59 6.68 3.58 4.22
C MET A 59 5.80 2.79 5.18
N ALA A 60 6.37 2.27 6.26
CA ALA A 60 5.68 1.40 7.20
C ALA A 60 5.84 1.87 8.65
N THR A 61 4.92 1.46 9.53
CA THR A 61 4.99 1.83 10.96
C THR A 61 6.32 1.41 11.59
N ALA A 62 6.99 2.33 12.29
CA ALA A 62 8.29 2.09 12.94
C ALA A 62 8.28 0.92 13.96
N GLY A 63 7.10 0.53 14.44
CA GLY A 63 6.96 -0.65 15.31
C GLY A 63 7.46 -1.96 14.69
N LEU A 64 7.42 -2.10 13.36
CA LEU A 64 7.92 -3.29 12.67
C LEU A 64 9.44 -3.46 12.81
N TRP A 65 10.20 -2.38 12.98
CA TRP A 65 11.64 -2.41 13.19
C TRP A 65 12.05 -2.98 14.57
N ARG A 66 11.10 -3.10 15.52
CA ARG A 66 11.33 -3.74 16.82
C ARG A 66 11.29 -5.26 16.74
N VAL A 67 10.76 -5.82 15.66
CA VAL A 67 10.73 -7.27 15.45
C VAL A 67 12.11 -7.69 14.92
N PRO A 68 12.86 -8.53 15.67
CA PRO A 68 14.16 -9.04 15.23
C PRO A 68 14.04 -9.68 13.84
N LEU A 69 15.09 -9.74 13.07
CA LEU A 69 15.13 -10.23 11.68
C LEU A 69 14.29 -9.40 10.70
N LEU A 70 13.01 -9.13 10.99
CA LEU A 70 12.17 -8.28 10.14
C LEU A 70 12.72 -6.86 10.08
N GLY A 71 13.04 -6.24 11.23
CA GLY A 71 13.60 -4.89 11.27
C GLY A 71 14.93 -4.79 10.51
N LYS A 72 15.82 -5.78 10.68
CA LYS A 72 17.06 -5.86 9.91
C LYS A 72 16.82 -5.98 8.41
N ALA A 73 15.86 -6.80 8.02
CA ALA A 73 15.50 -6.99 6.61
C ALA A 73 14.90 -5.71 6.00
N LEU A 74 13.97 -5.04 6.70
CA LEU A 74 13.38 -3.78 6.27
C LEU A 74 14.42 -2.68 6.09
N THR A 75 15.36 -2.55 7.04
CA THR A 75 16.47 -1.60 6.93
C THR A 75 17.36 -1.91 5.75
N ARG A 76 17.74 -3.19 5.57
CA ARG A 76 18.61 -3.62 4.46
C ARG A 76 18.00 -3.36 3.08
N GLU A 77 16.68 -3.45 2.95
CA GLU A 77 15.96 -3.18 1.71
C GLU A 77 15.60 -1.70 1.53
N GLY A 78 15.94 -0.87 2.53
CA GLY A 78 15.75 0.59 2.49
C GLY A 78 14.29 1.00 2.68
N HIS A 79 13.46 0.17 3.34
CA HIS A 79 12.13 0.57 3.73
C HIS A 79 12.17 1.66 4.80
N ILE A 80 11.16 2.51 4.84
CA ILE A 80 11.15 3.78 5.59
C ILE A 80 10.27 3.66 6.83
N PRO A 81 10.85 3.79 8.06
CA PRO A 81 10.08 3.76 9.30
C PRO A 81 9.30 5.05 9.51
N VAL A 82 8.00 4.94 9.74
CA VAL A 82 7.11 6.08 10.05
C VAL A 82 6.79 6.11 11.53
N HIS A 83 7.30 7.11 12.24
CA HIS A 83 7.00 7.40 13.64
C HIS A 83 5.74 8.26 13.73
N ARG A 84 4.57 7.60 13.78
CA ARG A 84 3.27 8.30 13.80
C ARG A 84 3.11 9.14 15.08
N ARG A 85 2.45 10.30 14.98
CA ARG A 85 2.15 11.20 16.10
C ARG A 85 3.38 11.68 16.88
N SER A 86 4.51 11.83 16.22
CA SER A 86 5.74 12.36 16.80
C SER A 86 6.35 13.41 15.86
N ALA A 87 7.20 14.29 16.40
CA ALA A 87 7.99 15.23 15.59
C ALA A 87 8.85 14.52 14.53
N ARG A 88 9.19 13.24 14.76
CA ARG A 88 9.93 12.41 13.81
C ARG A 88 9.12 11.94 12.59
N ALA A 89 7.81 12.25 12.54
CA ALA A 89 7.01 11.90 11.35
C ALA A 89 7.48 12.63 10.08
N ALA A 90 8.05 13.83 10.23
CA ALA A 90 8.63 14.59 9.12
C ALA A 90 9.84 13.87 8.50
N LEU A 91 10.70 13.27 9.32
CA LEU A 91 11.89 12.54 8.85
C LEU A 91 11.57 11.41 7.88
N ALA A 92 10.38 10.81 8.01
CA ALA A 92 9.94 9.79 7.07
C ALA A 92 9.60 10.36 5.69
N LEU A 93 9.13 11.61 5.61
CA LEU A 93 8.90 12.30 4.34
C LEU A 93 10.22 12.70 3.69
N ASP A 94 11.20 13.15 4.48
CA ASP A 94 12.53 13.51 4.00
C ASP A 94 13.22 12.26 3.42
N ALA A 95 13.21 11.13 4.14
CA ALA A 95 13.75 9.87 3.64
C ALA A 95 13.02 9.36 2.38
N ALA A 96 11.70 9.60 2.28
CA ALA A 96 10.95 9.25 1.08
C ALA A 96 11.33 10.17 -0.11
N ALA A 97 11.54 11.45 0.13
CA ALA A 97 12.00 12.39 -0.89
C ALA A 97 13.42 12.03 -1.40
N GLU A 98 14.33 11.67 -0.51
CA GLU A 98 15.66 11.16 -0.88
C GLU A 98 15.59 9.88 -1.72
N ALA A 99 14.74 8.93 -1.35
CA ALA A 99 14.54 7.70 -2.12
C ALA A 99 14.00 7.99 -3.53
N LEU A 100 13.04 8.92 -3.66
CA LEU A 100 12.49 9.34 -4.95
C LEU A 100 13.53 10.07 -5.80
N ALA A 101 14.33 10.97 -5.20
CA ALA A 101 15.42 11.67 -5.88
C ALA A 101 16.51 10.69 -6.36
N GLY A 102 16.76 9.62 -5.60
CA GLY A 102 17.63 8.51 -5.98
C GLY A 102 17.02 7.55 -7.01
N GLY A 103 15.87 7.89 -7.60
CA GLY A 103 15.21 7.10 -8.65
C GLY A 103 14.41 5.91 -8.13
N ARG A 104 14.33 5.67 -6.82
CA ARG A 104 13.54 4.59 -6.25
C ARG A 104 12.05 4.97 -6.21
N HIS A 105 11.19 4.01 -6.46
CA HIS A 105 9.75 4.17 -6.22
C HIS A 105 9.43 4.08 -4.73
N VAL A 106 8.38 4.78 -4.29
CA VAL A 106 7.90 4.76 -2.91
C VAL A 106 6.45 4.28 -2.86
N LEU A 107 6.15 3.31 -2.01
CA LEU A 107 4.78 2.88 -1.70
C LEU A 107 4.38 3.38 -0.31
N LEU A 108 3.24 4.04 -0.25
CA LEU A 108 2.63 4.46 1.00
C LEU A 108 1.11 4.20 1.01
N TYR A 109 0.54 4.19 2.21
CA TYR A 109 -0.89 4.04 2.44
C TYR A 109 -1.48 5.39 2.85
N GLY A 110 -2.41 5.91 2.02
CA GLY A 110 -2.93 7.27 2.16
C GLY A 110 -3.61 7.55 3.50
N GLU A 111 -4.26 6.55 4.07
CA GLU A 111 -4.96 6.61 5.36
C GLU A 111 -4.00 6.76 6.57
N GLY A 112 -2.73 6.42 6.36
CA GLY A 112 -1.70 6.50 7.39
C GLY A 112 -1.85 5.45 8.51
N GLY A 113 -2.67 4.44 8.34
CA GLY A 113 -2.86 3.33 9.27
C GLY A 113 -4.02 2.44 8.90
N LEU A 114 -4.15 1.31 9.58
CA LEU A 114 -5.31 0.44 9.45
C LEU A 114 -6.55 1.12 10.01
N PRO A 115 -7.73 0.91 9.40
CA PRO A 115 -8.99 1.45 9.90
C PRO A 115 -9.29 0.94 11.31
N ARG A 116 -9.89 1.80 12.12
CA ARG A 116 -10.25 1.46 13.50
C ARG A 116 -11.49 0.57 13.60
N ARG A 117 -12.27 0.49 12.54
CA ARG A 117 -13.49 -0.33 12.49
C ARG A 117 -13.15 -1.81 12.58
N LYS A 118 -14.01 -2.55 13.27
CA LYS A 118 -13.88 -3.98 13.52
C LYS A 118 -14.81 -4.85 12.67
N ASP A 119 -15.68 -4.22 11.88
CA ASP A 119 -16.61 -4.94 11.01
C ASP A 119 -15.88 -5.65 9.86
N ALA A 120 -16.50 -6.67 9.30
CA ALA A 120 -15.99 -7.43 8.17
C ALA A 120 -16.40 -6.82 6.82
N GLY A 121 -17.13 -5.70 6.83
CA GLY A 121 -17.66 -5.08 5.61
C GLY A 121 -16.57 -4.42 4.77
N VAL A 122 -16.78 -4.41 3.47
CA VAL A 122 -15.97 -3.65 2.52
C VAL A 122 -16.44 -2.20 2.54
N SER A 123 -15.56 -1.27 2.86
CA SER A 123 -15.87 0.15 2.90
C SER A 123 -14.82 0.95 2.15
N ALA A 124 -15.24 2.08 1.62
CA ALA A 124 -14.34 3.01 0.93
C ALA A 124 -13.16 3.43 1.82
N PRO A 125 -12.01 3.78 1.21
CA PRO A 125 -10.84 4.28 1.94
C PRO A 125 -11.18 5.44 2.88
N GLU A 126 -10.66 5.39 4.10
CA GLU A 126 -10.80 6.46 5.09
C GLU A 126 -10.15 7.78 4.61
N PRO A 127 -10.38 8.91 5.27
CA PRO A 127 -9.72 10.16 4.94
C PRO A 127 -8.20 10.03 4.90
N PHE A 128 -7.57 10.54 3.84
CA PHE A 128 -6.12 10.50 3.69
C PHE A 128 -5.43 11.54 4.56
N ARG A 129 -4.20 11.24 4.96
CA ARG A 129 -3.30 12.18 5.60
C ARG A 129 -2.59 13.03 4.55
N THR A 130 -2.25 14.26 4.92
CA THR A 130 -1.63 15.25 4.02
C THR A 130 -0.19 14.91 3.62
N GLY A 131 0.44 13.91 4.25
CA GLY A 131 1.83 13.54 3.99
C GLY A 131 2.11 13.20 2.52
N LEU A 132 1.19 12.50 1.85
CA LEU A 132 1.31 12.20 0.42
C LEU A 132 1.36 13.47 -0.44
N ALA A 133 0.41 14.39 -0.26
CA ALA A 133 0.35 15.61 -1.06
C ALA A 133 1.59 16.49 -0.84
N ARG A 134 2.07 16.56 0.41
CA ARG A 134 3.31 17.26 0.75
C ARG A 134 4.53 16.63 0.06
N LEU A 135 4.64 15.30 0.09
CA LEU A 135 5.73 14.57 -0.57
C LEU A 135 5.70 14.78 -2.10
N ALA A 136 4.54 14.59 -2.72
CA ALA A 136 4.37 14.77 -4.16
C ALA A 136 4.69 16.20 -4.60
N ARG A 137 4.27 17.21 -3.83
CA ARG A 137 4.61 18.60 -4.08
C ARG A 137 6.11 18.87 -3.97
N ALA A 138 6.74 18.36 -2.92
CA ALA A 138 8.17 18.59 -2.67
C ALA A 138 9.09 17.97 -3.73
N THR A 139 8.67 16.84 -4.30
CA THR A 139 9.46 16.06 -5.26
C THR A 139 9.03 16.22 -6.72
N GLY A 140 7.84 16.76 -6.98
CA GLY A 140 7.25 16.78 -8.31
C GLY A 140 6.95 15.38 -8.89
N SER A 141 6.97 14.34 -8.05
CA SER A 141 6.80 12.95 -8.48
C SER A 141 5.39 12.68 -9.01
N LEU A 142 5.28 11.79 -10.01
CA LEU A 142 4.01 11.22 -10.40
C LEU A 142 3.46 10.32 -9.29
N VAL A 143 2.14 10.29 -9.18
CA VAL A 143 1.43 9.44 -8.23
C VAL A 143 0.62 8.41 -9.00
N VAL A 144 0.77 7.15 -8.65
CA VAL A 144 -0.04 6.04 -9.18
C VAL A 144 -0.99 5.57 -8.07
N PRO A 145 -2.30 5.72 -8.24
CA PRO A 145 -3.27 5.20 -7.30
C PRO A 145 -3.35 3.68 -7.42
N VAL A 146 -3.32 3.01 -6.27
CA VAL A 146 -3.41 1.55 -6.17
C VAL A 146 -4.64 1.20 -5.36
N GLY A 147 -5.60 0.55 -5.99
CA GLY A 147 -6.76 -0.01 -5.32
C GLY A 147 -6.57 -1.51 -5.11
N HIS A 148 -6.82 -2.01 -3.91
CA HIS A 148 -6.82 -3.45 -3.68
C HIS A 148 -8.02 -3.90 -2.85
N ALA A 149 -8.41 -5.17 -3.01
CA ALA A 149 -9.49 -5.81 -2.28
C ALA A 149 -9.18 -7.30 -2.03
N GLY A 150 -9.87 -7.91 -1.07
CA GLY A 150 -9.75 -9.33 -0.72
C GLY A 150 -8.71 -9.66 0.34
N ALA A 151 -7.72 -8.81 0.61
CA ALA A 151 -6.67 -9.07 1.60
C ALA A 151 -7.20 -9.24 3.04
N ARG A 152 -8.33 -8.60 3.37
CA ARG A 152 -9.04 -8.79 4.65
C ARG A 152 -9.44 -10.24 4.91
N ARG A 153 -9.67 -11.03 3.87
CA ARG A 153 -9.97 -12.46 3.98
C ARG A 153 -8.77 -13.29 4.40
N ILE A 154 -7.55 -12.74 4.27
CA ILE A 154 -6.31 -13.35 4.76
C ILE A 154 -6.12 -12.97 6.23
N ALA A 155 -6.12 -11.68 6.56
CA ALA A 155 -5.81 -11.21 7.91
C ALA A 155 -6.64 -9.97 8.26
N SER A 156 -7.69 -10.14 9.07
CA SER A 156 -8.50 -9.02 9.59
C SER A 156 -9.14 -9.36 10.93
N GLY A 157 -9.63 -8.33 11.64
CA GLY A 157 -10.32 -8.49 12.92
C GLY A 157 -9.37 -8.61 14.11
N SER A 158 -9.75 -9.38 15.14
CA SER A 158 -8.91 -9.60 16.33
C SER A 158 -7.64 -10.39 16.00
N ALA A 159 -6.64 -10.35 16.87
CA ALA A 159 -5.38 -11.09 16.68
C ALA A 159 -5.62 -12.59 16.44
N ALA A 160 -6.54 -13.21 17.19
CA ALA A 160 -6.91 -14.61 17.00
C ALA A 160 -7.54 -14.87 15.63
N LYS A 161 -8.44 -13.96 15.16
CA LYS A 161 -9.03 -14.06 13.81
C LYS A 161 -7.99 -13.86 12.71
N GLN A 162 -7.04 -12.93 12.88
CA GLN A 162 -5.95 -12.73 11.93
C GLN A 162 -5.06 -13.96 11.83
N LEU A 163 -4.71 -14.58 12.97
CA LEU A 163 -3.92 -15.81 12.99
C LEU A 163 -4.68 -16.96 12.30
N ALA A 164 -5.93 -17.22 12.68
CA ALA A 164 -6.76 -18.25 12.08
C ALA A 164 -6.96 -18.01 10.58
N GLY A 165 -7.23 -16.77 10.19
CA GLY A 165 -7.36 -16.36 8.79
C GLY A 165 -6.10 -16.64 7.98
N THR A 166 -4.92 -16.28 8.52
CA THR A 166 -3.64 -16.50 7.87
C THR A 166 -3.33 -18.00 7.75
N LEU A 167 -3.53 -18.78 8.81
CA LEU A 167 -3.27 -20.23 8.81
C LEU A 167 -4.17 -20.99 7.86
N THR A 168 -5.42 -20.58 7.70
CA THR A 168 -6.38 -21.23 6.79
C THR A 168 -6.35 -20.68 5.37
N ALA A 169 -5.69 -19.55 5.12
CA ALA A 169 -5.65 -18.92 3.80
C ALA A 169 -5.08 -19.83 2.69
N PRO A 170 -4.02 -20.64 2.92
CA PRO A 170 -3.50 -21.55 1.89
C PRO A 170 -4.55 -22.55 1.35
N VAL A 171 -5.46 -23.01 2.22
CA VAL A 171 -6.54 -23.93 1.85
C VAL A 171 -7.71 -23.18 1.19
N ARG A 172 -8.14 -22.06 1.79
CA ARG A 172 -9.27 -21.26 1.28
C ARG A 172 -8.94 -20.50 0.00
N ARG A 173 -7.67 -20.16 -0.19
CA ARG A 173 -7.14 -19.38 -1.32
C ARG A 173 -8.02 -18.18 -1.69
N PRO A 174 -8.25 -17.24 -0.75
CA PRO A 174 -9.10 -16.09 -1.01
C PRO A 174 -8.65 -15.32 -2.24
N HIS A 175 -9.61 -14.83 -3.02
CA HIS A 175 -9.29 -14.00 -4.17
C HIS A 175 -8.91 -12.59 -3.70
N CYS A 176 -7.72 -12.15 -4.08
CA CYS A 176 -7.23 -10.79 -3.93
C CYS A 176 -7.08 -10.17 -5.31
N HIS A 177 -7.46 -8.92 -5.44
CA HIS A 177 -7.26 -8.14 -6.67
C HIS A 177 -6.55 -6.83 -6.37
N VAL A 178 -5.62 -6.46 -7.23
CA VAL A 178 -4.94 -5.16 -7.20
C VAL A 178 -5.15 -4.47 -8.56
N HIS A 179 -5.61 -3.24 -8.51
CA HIS A 179 -5.77 -2.39 -9.69
C HIS A 179 -4.82 -1.19 -9.59
N LEU A 180 -3.99 -1.02 -10.60
CA LEU A 180 -3.12 0.15 -10.76
C LEU A 180 -3.86 1.15 -11.66
N GLY A 181 -4.31 2.25 -11.09
CA GLY A 181 -4.98 3.31 -11.84
C GLY A 181 -4.00 4.15 -12.67
N ALA A 182 -4.54 5.06 -13.46
CA ALA A 182 -3.74 5.95 -14.30
C ALA A 182 -2.83 6.87 -13.48
N PRO A 183 -1.55 7.03 -13.86
CA PRO A 183 -0.65 7.97 -13.21
C PRO A 183 -1.16 9.41 -13.32
N LEU A 184 -1.03 10.17 -12.24
CA LEU A 184 -1.47 11.57 -12.19
C LEU A 184 -0.46 12.46 -11.47
N ARG A 185 -0.51 13.77 -11.76
CA ARG A 185 0.12 14.80 -10.94
C ARG A 185 -0.91 15.37 -9.98
N LEU A 186 -0.56 15.44 -8.70
CA LEU A 186 -1.46 16.04 -7.70
C LEU A 186 -1.44 17.57 -7.80
N PRO A 187 -2.57 18.24 -7.49
CA PRO A 187 -2.58 19.67 -7.25
C PRO A 187 -1.52 20.08 -6.21
N THR A 188 -0.93 21.26 -6.40
CA THR A 188 0.15 21.76 -5.52
C THR A 188 -0.37 22.21 -4.15
N GLU A 189 -1.62 22.61 -4.06
CA GLU A 189 -2.28 22.91 -2.80
C GLU A 189 -2.52 21.59 -2.05
N THR A 190 -2.16 21.56 -0.74
CA THR A 190 -2.10 20.31 0.04
C THR A 190 -3.45 19.64 0.23
N GLU A 191 -4.51 20.41 0.44
CA GLU A 191 -5.83 19.86 0.71
C GLU A 191 -6.46 19.29 -0.56
N SER A 192 -6.43 20.04 -1.66
CA SER A 192 -6.92 19.58 -2.96
C SER A 192 -6.08 18.41 -3.49
N GLY A 193 -4.76 18.42 -3.29
CA GLY A 193 -3.90 17.29 -3.62
C GLY A 193 -4.23 16.02 -2.83
N THR A 194 -4.51 16.15 -1.54
CA THR A 194 -4.93 15.04 -0.68
C THR A 194 -6.27 14.47 -1.11
N THR A 195 -7.23 15.34 -1.42
CA THR A 195 -8.57 14.97 -1.90
C THR A 195 -8.50 14.27 -3.25
N ALA A 196 -7.74 14.82 -4.19
CA ALA A 196 -7.54 14.22 -5.52
C ALA A 196 -6.92 12.82 -5.43
N ALA A 197 -5.89 12.64 -4.60
CA ALA A 197 -5.27 11.34 -4.38
C ALA A 197 -6.25 10.32 -3.78
N ARG A 198 -7.04 10.73 -2.77
CA ARG A 198 -8.06 9.86 -2.17
C ARG A 198 -9.12 9.45 -3.18
N LEU A 199 -9.59 10.38 -4.01
CA LEU A 199 -10.57 10.09 -5.05
C LEU A 199 -10.03 9.08 -6.07
N ALA A 200 -8.79 9.28 -6.54
CA ALA A 200 -8.14 8.37 -7.47
C ALA A 200 -7.97 6.96 -6.90
N VAL A 201 -7.52 6.84 -5.64
CA VAL A 201 -7.42 5.54 -4.94
C VAL A 201 -8.79 4.93 -4.72
N THR A 202 -9.81 5.71 -4.38
CA THR A 202 -11.17 5.20 -4.22
C THR A 202 -11.73 4.64 -5.53
N THR A 203 -11.41 5.26 -6.66
CA THR A 203 -11.79 4.76 -7.99
C THR A 203 -11.09 3.43 -8.29
N ALA A 204 -9.77 3.36 -8.08
CA ALA A 204 -9.00 2.15 -8.25
C ALA A 204 -9.48 1.03 -7.31
N TRP A 205 -9.79 1.36 -6.06
CA TRP A 205 -10.36 0.44 -5.08
C TRP A 205 -11.72 -0.12 -5.51
N ARG A 206 -12.63 0.71 -6.04
CA ARG A 206 -13.93 0.23 -6.56
C ARG A 206 -13.74 -0.80 -7.67
N THR A 207 -12.77 -0.59 -8.56
CA THR A 207 -12.41 -1.57 -9.60
C THR A 207 -11.95 -2.88 -8.97
N ALA A 208 -11.09 -2.82 -7.96
CA ALA A 208 -10.61 -4.00 -7.26
C ALA A 208 -11.72 -4.75 -6.51
N VAL A 209 -12.62 -4.04 -5.85
CA VAL A 209 -13.77 -4.62 -5.13
C VAL A 209 -14.71 -5.37 -6.07
N ARG A 210 -15.03 -4.77 -7.23
CA ARG A 210 -15.84 -5.44 -8.26
C ARG A 210 -15.18 -6.71 -8.76
N ALA A 211 -13.86 -6.68 -8.98
CA ALA A 211 -13.10 -7.82 -9.49
C ALA A 211 -13.09 -9.03 -8.52
N VAL A 212 -13.21 -8.82 -7.21
CA VAL A 212 -13.33 -9.91 -6.22
C VAL A 212 -14.78 -10.31 -5.93
N GLY A 213 -15.75 -9.69 -6.59
CA GLY A 213 -17.18 -9.97 -6.40
C GLY A 213 -17.73 -9.46 -5.06
N GLU A 214 -17.14 -8.42 -4.51
CA GLU A 214 -17.62 -7.77 -3.29
C GLU A 214 -18.41 -6.50 -3.63
N HIS A 215 -19.33 -6.10 -2.74
CA HIS A 215 -20.10 -4.88 -2.88
C HIS A 215 -19.74 -3.94 -1.71
N PRO A 216 -19.41 -2.67 -2.00
CA PRO A 216 -19.22 -1.66 -0.96
C PRO A 216 -20.54 -1.43 -0.22
N ARG A 217 -20.47 -1.33 1.09
CA ARG A 217 -21.58 -0.86 1.93
C ARG A 217 -21.56 0.65 2.03
#